data_f65fae4f9fb0c62df981edcb1557989c
#
_entry.id   f65fae4f9fb0c62df981edcb1557989c
#
_cell.length_a   1.000
_cell.length_b   1.000
_cell.length_c   1.000
_cell.angle_alpha   90.00
_cell.angle_beta   90.00
_cell.angle_gamma   90.00
#
_symmetry.space_group_name_H-M   'P 1'
#
loop_
_entity.id
_entity.type
_entity.pdbx_description
1 polymer ?
#
loop_
_entity_poly.entity_id
_entity_poly.type
_entity_poly.pdbx_seq_one_letter_code
_entity_poly.pdbx_strand_id
1 'polypeptide(L)'
;QDDKKIVFSTFDDVYLTLGVMSEMWSKISFNNNIMAEAVNNSNATATDFTNWLVQNLQLSFREAYHLTGKIVAYADENNKKLHQLKLTELQKFNKKINKEAKKTFSIEESIKNKKSFGGTSPQSVKQTIKNAIKKYL
;
A
#
# COMPACT_ATOMS: atom_id res chain seq x y z
N GLN A 1 -25.76 -37.87 8.29
CA GLN A 1 -26.26 -37.42 9.61
C GLN A 1 -25.26 -36.55 10.35
N ASP A 2 -23.97 -36.74 10.14
CA ASP A 2 -22.93 -35.99 10.84
C ASP A 2 -22.71 -34.57 10.28
N ASP A 3 -23.10 -34.32 9.03
CA ASP A 3 -23.01 -33.01 8.38
C ASP A 3 -23.83 -31.92 9.08
N LYS A 4 -25.00 -32.26 9.60
CA LYS A 4 -25.88 -31.28 10.28
C LYS A 4 -25.24 -30.68 11.53
N LYS A 5 -24.57 -31.50 12.33
CA LYS A 5 -23.92 -31.03 13.55
C LYS A 5 -22.83 -30.01 13.22
N ILE A 6 -22.01 -30.29 12.19
CA ILE A 6 -20.96 -29.39 11.73
C ILE A 6 -21.54 -28.07 11.22
N VAL A 7 -22.62 -28.14 10.40
CA VAL A 7 -23.25 -26.94 9.85
C VAL A 7 -23.81 -26.05 10.96
N PHE A 8 -24.55 -26.61 11.93
CA PHE A 8 -25.11 -25.84 13.02
C PHE A 8 -24.02 -25.22 13.91
N SER A 9 -23.00 -26.00 14.29
CA SER A 9 -21.87 -25.46 15.06
C SER A 9 -21.15 -24.33 14.30
N THR A 10 -20.92 -24.49 13.00
CA THR A 10 -20.29 -23.44 12.18
C THR A 10 -21.18 -22.18 12.13
N PHE A 11 -22.51 -22.34 12.03
CA PHE A 11 -23.41 -21.21 12.05
C PHE A 11 -23.33 -20.43 13.37
N ASP A 12 -23.35 -21.13 14.50
CA ASP A 12 -23.26 -20.53 15.83
C ASP A 12 -21.93 -19.80 16.00
N ASP A 13 -20.81 -20.39 15.57
CA ASP A 13 -19.48 -19.79 15.62
C ASP A 13 -19.39 -18.52 14.77
N VAL A 14 -19.93 -18.56 13.54
CA VAL A 14 -19.95 -17.39 12.64
C VAL A 14 -20.83 -16.29 13.22
N TYR A 15 -22.04 -16.63 13.73
CA TYR A 15 -22.94 -15.67 14.32
C TYR A 15 -22.33 -14.95 15.53
N LEU A 16 -21.69 -15.70 16.43
CA LEU A 16 -20.96 -15.14 17.56
C LEU A 16 -19.82 -14.25 17.11
N THR A 17 -19.03 -14.72 16.15
CA THR A 17 -17.89 -13.95 15.59
C THR A 17 -18.33 -12.62 15.01
N LEU A 18 -19.39 -12.60 14.22
CA LEU A 18 -19.94 -11.37 13.64
C LEU A 18 -20.45 -10.40 14.71
N GLY A 19 -21.08 -10.90 15.77
CA GLY A 19 -21.51 -10.08 16.91
C GLY A 19 -20.33 -9.41 17.60
N VAL A 20 -19.29 -10.18 17.96
CA VAL A 20 -18.08 -9.67 18.57
C VAL A 20 -17.35 -8.67 17.67
N MET A 21 -17.22 -8.97 16.38
CA MET A 21 -16.59 -8.08 15.42
C MET A 21 -17.36 -6.75 15.28
N SER A 22 -18.67 -6.78 15.29
CA SER A 22 -19.50 -5.57 15.20
C SER A 22 -19.25 -4.62 16.36
N GLU A 23 -19.18 -5.15 17.59
CA GLU A 23 -18.85 -4.34 18.77
C GLU A 23 -17.41 -3.84 18.74
N MET A 24 -16.47 -4.69 18.33
CA MET A 24 -15.06 -4.34 18.24
C MET A 24 -14.84 -3.16 17.27
N TRP A 25 -15.49 -3.16 16.10
CA TRP A 25 -15.36 -2.08 15.12
C TRP A 25 -15.76 -0.72 15.68
N SER A 26 -16.78 -0.67 16.52
CA SER A 26 -17.23 0.58 17.14
C SER A 26 -16.22 1.19 18.13
N LYS A 27 -15.28 0.39 18.62
CA LYS A 27 -14.29 0.76 19.65
C LYS A 27 -12.85 0.87 19.14
N ILE A 28 -12.62 0.55 17.85
CA ILE A 28 -11.28 0.64 17.25
C ILE A 28 -10.85 2.10 17.14
N SER A 29 -9.64 2.37 17.59
CA SER A 29 -8.93 3.62 17.35
C SER A 29 -7.64 3.37 16.58
N PHE A 30 -7.26 4.29 15.70
CA PHE A 30 -6.06 4.17 14.87
C PHE A 30 -4.99 5.14 15.38
N ASN A 31 -3.80 4.62 15.68
CA ASN A 31 -2.66 5.48 15.99
C ASN A 31 -1.99 5.94 14.68
N ASN A 32 -2.51 7.03 14.11
CA ASN A 32 -2.07 7.56 12.83
C ASN A 32 -0.57 7.88 12.81
N ASN A 33 -0.01 8.34 13.93
CA ASN A 33 1.41 8.71 14.01
C ASN A 33 2.31 7.47 13.90
N ILE A 34 2.02 6.42 14.67
CA ILE A 34 2.79 5.16 14.62
C ILE A 34 2.63 4.51 13.24
N MET A 35 1.42 4.51 12.67
CA MET A 35 1.17 3.96 11.33
C MET A 35 1.96 4.72 10.25
N ALA A 36 1.96 6.05 10.29
CA ALA A 36 2.71 6.88 9.36
C ALA A 36 4.23 6.65 9.50
N GLU A 37 4.74 6.57 10.73
CA GLU A 37 6.14 6.28 11.00
C GLU A 37 6.55 4.90 10.49
N ALA A 38 5.74 3.86 10.72
CA ALA A 38 6.01 2.52 10.23
C ALA A 38 6.12 2.47 8.69
N VAL A 39 5.22 3.16 7.98
CA VAL A 39 5.27 3.23 6.51
C VAL A 39 6.47 4.05 6.04
N ASN A 40 6.79 5.18 6.67
CA ASN A 40 7.96 6.00 6.34
C ASN A 40 9.30 5.25 6.55
N ASN A 41 9.34 4.35 7.52
CA ASN A 41 10.51 3.52 7.81
C ASN A 41 10.60 2.26 6.94
N SER A 42 9.56 1.95 6.17
CA SER A 42 9.55 0.82 5.24
C SER A 42 9.94 1.24 3.82
N ASN A 43 10.23 0.24 2.97
CA ASN A 43 10.42 0.43 1.53
C ASN A 43 9.09 0.21 0.75
N ALA A 44 7.92 0.53 1.35
CA ALA A 44 6.60 0.25 0.77
C ALA A 44 6.39 0.89 -0.61
N THR A 45 7.01 2.04 -0.87
CA THR A 45 6.91 2.77 -2.15
C THR A 45 7.87 2.26 -3.23
N ALA A 46 8.76 1.31 -2.93
CA ALA A 46 9.71 0.77 -3.90
C ALA A 46 9.03 0.16 -5.13
N THR A 47 7.88 -0.49 -4.94
CA THR A 47 7.08 -1.05 -6.05
C THR A 47 6.51 0.04 -6.96
N ASP A 48 6.08 1.18 -6.43
CA ASP A 48 5.59 2.28 -7.24
C ASP A 48 6.71 2.87 -8.10
N PHE A 49 7.93 2.95 -7.58
CA PHE A 49 9.11 3.32 -8.35
C PHE A 49 9.43 2.29 -9.44
N THR A 50 9.36 0.99 -9.13
CA THR A 50 9.55 -0.09 -10.12
C THR A 50 8.55 0.05 -11.27
N ASN A 51 7.27 0.28 -10.96
CA ASN A 51 6.23 0.50 -11.96
C ASN A 51 6.51 1.75 -12.81
N TRP A 52 7.00 2.82 -12.20
CA TRP A 52 7.40 4.02 -12.91
C TRP A 52 8.53 3.73 -13.92
N LEU A 53 9.54 2.95 -13.53
CA LEU A 53 10.64 2.54 -14.42
C LEU A 53 10.13 1.76 -15.65
N VAL A 54 9.20 0.83 -15.42
CA VAL A 54 8.58 0.07 -16.52
C VAL A 54 7.83 1.00 -17.46
N GLN A 55 6.98 1.87 -16.94
CA GLN A 55 6.11 2.72 -17.75
C GLN A 55 6.84 3.84 -18.50
N ASN A 56 7.87 4.42 -17.89
CA ASN A 56 8.51 5.63 -18.42
C ASN A 56 9.87 5.35 -19.09
N LEU A 57 10.57 4.29 -18.68
CA LEU A 57 11.86 3.94 -19.28
C LEU A 57 11.78 2.70 -20.17
N GLN A 58 10.59 2.11 -20.32
CA GLN A 58 10.34 0.91 -21.13
C GLN A 58 11.23 -0.29 -20.75
N LEU A 59 11.63 -0.36 -19.49
CA LEU A 59 12.33 -1.52 -18.93
C LEU A 59 11.37 -2.68 -18.76
N SER A 60 11.85 -3.91 -18.93
CA SER A 60 11.08 -5.07 -18.47
C SER A 60 10.88 -4.99 -16.96
N PHE A 61 9.80 -5.58 -16.43
CA PHE A 61 9.55 -5.60 -14.99
C PHE A 61 10.75 -6.17 -14.21
N ARG A 62 11.40 -7.19 -14.75
CA ARG A 62 12.56 -7.83 -14.12
C ARG A 62 13.76 -6.89 -14.02
N GLU A 63 14.06 -6.14 -15.09
CA GLU A 63 15.14 -5.15 -15.08
C GLU A 63 14.83 -4.01 -14.12
N ALA A 64 13.59 -3.49 -14.14
CA ALA A 64 13.13 -2.44 -13.23
C ALA A 64 13.21 -2.89 -11.77
N TYR A 65 12.79 -4.12 -11.47
CA TYR A 65 12.86 -4.71 -10.13
C TYR A 65 14.30 -4.83 -9.64
N HIS A 66 15.21 -5.35 -10.46
CA HIS A 66 16.63 -5.43 -10.11
C HIS A 66 17.26 -4.05 -9.90
N LEU A 67 16.91 -3.07 -10.75
CA LEU A 67 17.38 -1.70 -10.60
C LEU A 67 16.89 -1.08 -9.28
N THR A 68 15.62 -1.26 -8.96
CA THR A 68 15.03 -0.81 -7.69
C THR A 68 15.72 -1.48 -6.50
N GLY A 69 15.98 -2.78 -6.55
CA GLY A 69 16.70 -3.51 -5.52
C GLY A 69 18.11 -2.94 -5.24
N LYS A 70 18.84 -2.59 -6.31
CA LYS A 70 20.16 -1.93 -6.18
C LYS A 70 20.06 -0.56 -5.51
N ILE A 71 19.00 0.21 -5.81
CA ILE A 71 18.78 1.53 -5.21
C ILE A 71 18.38 1.39 -3.73
N VAL A 72 17.57 0.39 -3.38
CA VAL A 72 17.23 0.08 -1.98
C VAL A 72 18.49 -0.29 -1.20
N ALA A 73 19.30 -1.22 -1.71
CA ALA A 73 20.56 -1.61 -1.08
C ALA A 73 21.49 -0.40 -0.87
N TYR A 74 21.64 0.45 -1.90
CA TYR A 74 22.42 1.68 -1.78
C TYR A 74 21.87 2.63 -0.70
N ALA A 75 20.54 2.76 -0.59
CA ALA A 75 19.94 3.58 0.46
C ALA A 75 20.27 3.02 1.85
N ASP A 76 20.11 1.72 2.04
CA ASP A 76 20.40 1.04 3.31
C ASP A 76 21.88 1.15 3.71
N GLU A 77 22.80 0.93 2.77
CA GLU A 77 24.26 1.10 2.99
C GLU A 77 24.64 2.52 3.41
N ASN A 78 23.90 3.53 2.95
CA ASN A 78 24.11 4.93 3.30
C ASN A 78 23.23 5.40 4.48
N ASN A 79 22.54 4.51 5.18
CA ASN A 79 21.61 4.82 6.25
C ASN A 79 20.55 5.86 5.85
N LYS A 80 20.03 5.76 4.61
CA LYS A 80 19.00 6.65 4.05
C LYS A 80 17.72 5.87 3.76
N LYS A 81 16.59 6.56 3.84
CA LYS A 81 15.34 6.06 3.30
C LYS A 81 15.20 6.47 1.83
N LEU A 82 14.41 5.73 1.04
CA LEU A 82 14.24 5.99 -0.39
C LEU A 82 13.85 7.44 -0.70
N HIS A 83 12.95 8.02 0.07
CA HIS A 83 12.50 9.42 -0.11
C HIS A 83 13.61 10.45 0.17
N GLN A 84 14.65 10.10 0.92
CA GLN A 84 15.79 10.96 1.27
C GLN A 84 16.85 10.99 0.16
N LEU A 85 16.83 10.03 -0.77
CA LEU A 85 17.80 9.98 -1.86
C LEU A 85 17.65 11.22 -2.76
N LYS A 86 18.80 11.82 -3.09
CA LYS A 86 18.85 12.94 -4.04
C LYS A 86 18.69 12.43 -5.47
N LEU A 87 18.16 13.26 -6.38
CA LEU A 87 18.05 12.89 -7.79
C LEU A 87 19.40 12.48 -8.39
N THR A 88 20.47 13.16 -8.01
CA THR A 88 21.84 12.85 -8.46
C THR A 88 22.32 11.46 -8.01
N GLU A 89 21.85 10.96 -6.87
CA GLU A 89 22.15 9.62 -6.39
C GLU A 89 21.39 8.57 -7.22
N LEU A 90 20.12 8.81 -7.50
CA LEU A 90 19.30 7.94 -8.35
C LEU A 90 19.84 7.87 -9.78
N GLN A 91 20.34 8.99 -10.32
CA GLN A 91 20.90 9.08 -11.65
C GLN A 91 22.24 8.36 -11.82
N LYS A 92 22.91 7.96 -10.74
CA LYS A 92 24.06 7.05 -10.80
C LYS A 92 23.68 5.67 -11.32
N PHE A 93 22.45 5.23 -11.06
CA PHE A 93 21.92 3.94 -11.47
C PHE A 93 21.31 3.99 -12.88
N ASN A 94 20.64 5.08 -13.22
CA ASN A 94 20.14 5.31 -14.57
C ASN A 94 19.93 6.82 -14.81
N LYS A 95 20.67 7.38 -15.78
CA LYS A 95 20.64 8.81 -16.11
C LYS A 95 19.29 9.35 -16.54
N LYS A 96 18.38 8.47 -17.00
CA LYS A 96 17.02 8.84 -17.43
C LYS A 96 16.04 9.03 -16.26
N ILE A 97 16.43 8.69 -15.02
CA ILE A 97 15.61 8.94 -13.83
C ILE A 97 15.49 10.45 -13.63
N ASN A 98 14.27 10.92 -13.45
CA ASN A 98 13.95 12.34 -13.36
C ASN A 98 13.20 12.68 -12.05
N LYS A 99 12.77 13.93 -11.92
CA LYS A 99 12.04 14.40 -10.72
C LYS A 99 10.70 13.70 -10.52
N GLU A 100 10.03 13.26 -11.60
CA GLU A 100 8.76 12.53 -11.51
C GLU A 100 8.97 11.14 -10.87
N ALA A 101 10.06 10.46 -11.23
CA ALA A 101 10.44 9.21 -10.57
C ALA A 101 10.60 9.37 -9.06
N LYS A 102 11.19 10.49 -8.61
CA LYS A 102 11.37 10.75 -7.18
C LYS A 102 10.03 10.94 -6.45
N LYS A 103 8.98 11.46 -7.12
CA LYS A 103 7.66 11.60 -6.51
C LYS A 103 7.04 10.26 -6.12
N THR A 104 7.41 9.16 -6.79
CA THR A 104 6.90 7.82 -6.47
C THR A 104 7.29 7.34 -5.07
N PHE A 105 8.31 7.93 -4.46
CA PHE A 105 8.69 7.65 -3.08
C PHE A 105 7.84 8.37 -2.04
N SER A 106 6.96 9.29 -2.44
CA SER A 106 6.00 9.92 -1.53
C SER A 106 4.83 8.97 -1.24
N ILE A 107 4.56 8.76 0.04
CA ILE A 107 3.43 7.93 0.51
C ILE A 107 2.10 8.55 0.09
N GLU A 108 1.99 9.88 0.19
CA GLU A 108 0.79 10.61 -0.19
C GLU A 108 0.47 10.42 -1.68
N GLU A 109 1.48 10.53 -2.55
CA GLU A 109 1.31 10.30 -3.98
C GLU A 109 1.00 8.84 -4.29
N SER A 110 1.64 7.90 -3.60
CA SER A 110 1.32 6.47 -3.69
C SER A 110 -0.16 6.21 -3.41
N ILE A 111 -0.67 6.71 -2.27
CA ILE A 111 -2.08 6.54 -1.88
C ILE A 111 -3.02 7.22 -2.87
N LYS A 112 -2.75 8.47 -3.30
CA LYS A 112 -3.58 9.18 -4.28
C LYS A 112 -3.71 8.46 -5.61
N ASN A 113 -2.69 7.71 -6.01
CA ASN A 113 -2.66 6.99 -7.27
C ASN A 113 -3.40 5.64 -7.25
N LYS A 114 -3.83 5.13 -6.09
CA LYS A 114 -4.61 3.88 -5.96
C LYS A 114 -6.09 4.13 -6.29
N LYS A 115 -6.39 4.44 -7.57
CA LYS A 115 -7.73 4.84 -8.05
C LYS A 115 -8.54 3.71 -8.68
N SER A 116 -7.99 2.50 -8.81
CA SER A 116 -8.71 1.33 -9.32
C SER A 116 -9.93 1.00 -8.45
N PHE A 117 -10.85 0.19 -8.95
CA PHE A 117 -11.98 -0.29 -8.16
C PHE A 117 -11.46 -0.99 -6.88
N GLY A 118 -12.00 -0.62 -5.73
CA GLY A 118 -11.51 -1.08 -4.42
C GLY A 118 -10.19 -0.43 -3.95
N GLY A 119 -9.65 0.53 -4.72
CA GLY A 119 -8.40 1.22 -4.37
C GLY A 119 -8.55 2.14 -3.17
N THR A 120 -7.43 2.39 -2.51
CA THR A 120 -7.35 3.13 -1.24
C THR A 120 -7.18 4.64 -1.39
N SER A 121 -7.33 5.20 -2.60
CA SER A 121 -7.27 6.67 -2.75
C SER A 121 -8.38 7.32 -1.92
N PRO A 122 -8.15 8.51 -1.32
CA PRO A 122 -9.16 9.20 -0.51
C PRO A 122 -10.48 9.40 -1.26
N GLN A 123 -10.42 9.64 -2.56
CA GLN A 123 -11.61 9.78 -3.39
C GLN A 123 -12.37 8.45 -3.53
N SER A 124 -11.68 7.34 -3.79
CA SER A 124 -12.27 6.01 -3.91
C SER A 124 -12.91 5.58 -2.59
N VAL A 125 -12.21 5.78 -1.46
CA VAL A 125 -12.72 5.47 -0.12
C VAL A 125 -13.98 6.28 0.19
N LYS A 126 -13.97 7.60 -0.03
CA LYS A 126 -15.16 8.46 0.17
C LYS A 126 -16.36 8.00 -0.67
N GLN A 127 -16.13 7.62 -1.92
CA GLN A 127 -17.20 7.11 -2.78
C GLN A 127 -17.74 5.77 -2.29
N THR A 128 -16.84 4.85 -1.86
CA THR A 128 -17.25 3.55 -1.30
C THR A 128 -18.07 3.72 -0.02
N ILE A 129 -17.67 4.65 0.87
CA ILE A 129 -18.44 4.97 2.08
C ILE A 129 -19.85 5.46 1.72
N LYS A 130 -19.97 6.42 0.78
CA LYS A 130 -21.28 6.91 0.34
C LYS A 130 -22.19 5.80 -0.21
N ASN A 131 -21.58 4.90 -1.01
CA ASN A 131 -22.31 3.77 -1.58
C ASN A 131 -22.76 2.77 -0.50
N ALA A 132 -21.89 2.52 0.49
CA ALA A 132 -22.22 1.62 1.60
C ALA A 132 -23.35 2.18 2.48
N ILE A 133 -23.29 3.47 2.83
CA ILE A 133 -24.34 4.15 3.59
C ILE A 133 -25.68 4.04 2.83
N LYS A 134 -25.69 4.34 1.53
CA LYS A 134 -26.91 4.27 0.73
C LYS A 134 -27.50 2.86 0.63
N LYS A 135 -26.65 1.82 0.70
CA LYS A 135 -27.07 0.44 0.50
C LYS A 135 -27.50 -0.25 1.79
N TYR A 136 -26.90 0.09 2.91
CA TYR A 136 -27.05 -0.67 4.16
C TYR A 136 -27.62 0.13 5.33
N LEU A 137 -27.67 1.45 5.24
CA LEU A 137 -28.24 2.38 6.21
C LEU A 137 -29.33 3.24 5.58
#